data_94d3b68f79d6fdbc71520ae27e45e7f7
#
_entry.id   94d3b68f79d6fdbc71520ae27e45e7f7
#
_cell.length_a   1.000
_cell.length_b   1.000
_cell.length_c   1.000
_cell.angle_alpha   90.00
_cell.angle_beta   90.00
_cell.angle_gamma   90.00
#
_symmetry.space_group_name_H-M   'P 1'
#
loop_
_entity.id
_entity.type
_entity.pdbx_description
1 polymer ?
#
loop_
_entity_poly.entity_id
_entity_poly.type
_entity_poly.pdbx_seq_one_letter_code
_entity_poly.pdbx_strand_id
1 'polypeptide(L)'
;WRDIITAGPFTEHTVVVPGIPRGSNNDRGSNEYGSEGIITNGSRIYVPENTAAFIFSETGIENVITESGGYEYRNGEQSVLAGDGIGSFFNQVADRFTFGGQPGRTKYVAFVNLREIRGIKFGTSAPLVYNDRFYGVDLEIRARGSMSLKVADPVRFVRNFVPATTVSYSFDDEGPRRQILSEFVQSFIVAINLLSNEYRISQLPGKANDIAACV
;
A
#
# COMPACT_ATOMS: atom_id res chain seq x y z
N TRP A 1 3.64 11.85 -30.19
CA TRP A 1 3.77 12.38 -28.83
C TRP A 1 3.59 11.23 -27.86
N ARG A 2 4.41 11.20 -26.81
CA ARG A 2 4.37 10.10 -25.82
C ARG A 2 3.68 10.60 -24.57
N ASP A 3 2.75 9.82 -24.05
CA ASP A 3 2.06 10.15 -22.80
C ASP A 3 3.02 10.06 -21.63
N ILE A 4 2.97 11.04 -20.74
CA ILE A 4 3.68 11.03 -19.47
C ILE A 4 2.65 10.76 -18.38
N ILE A 5 2.83 9.68 -17.65
CA ILE A 5 1.94 9.25 -16.58
C ILE A 5 2.66 9.34 -15.25
N THR A 6 2.00 9.88 -14.24
CA THR A 6 2.51 9.98 -12.88
C THR A 6 1.44 9.57 -11.89
N ALA A 7 1.81 9.49 -10.59
CA ALA A 7 0.86 9.21 -9.53
C ALA A 7 -0.24 10.28 -9.47
N GLY A 8 -1.47 9.85 -9.28
CA GLY A 8 -2.56 10.70 -8.87
C GLY A 8 -2.30 11.29 -7.46
N PRO A 9 -3.15 12.21 -6.99
CA PRO A 9 -2.99 12.81 -5.69
C PRO A 9 -3.21 11.79 -4.56
N PHE A 10 -2.26 11.70 -3.63
CA PHE A 10 -2.45 10.96 -2.39
C PHE A 10 -3.11 11.87 -1.35
N THR A 11 -4.22 11.43 -0.79
CA THR A 11 -4.81 12.02 0.41
C THR A 11 -4.07 11.52 1.66
N GLU A 12 -4.48 11.96 2.84
CA GLU A 12 -3.83 11.58 4.11
C GLU A 12 -3.82 10.05 4.34
N HIS A 13 -4.88 9.35 3.93
CA HIS A 13 -5.05 7.92 4.17
C HIS A 13 -5.02 7.07 2.90
N THR A 14 -4.71 7.65 1.75
CA THR A 14 -4.66 6.91 0.48
C THR A 14 -3.34 6.14 0.36
N VAL A 15 -3.45 4.86 0.05
CA VAL A 15 -2.32 3.96 -0.14
C VAL A 15 -2.03 3.69 -1.61
N VAL A 16 -3.06 3.50 -2.42
CA VAL A 16 -2.93 3.24 -3.86
C VAL A 16 -3.75 4.25 -4.64
N VAL A 17 -3.13 4.83 -5.67
CA VAL A 17 -3.78 5.75 -6.61
C VAL A 17 -3.55 5.30 -8.04
N PRO A 18 -4.47 5.55 -8.97
CA PRO A 18 -4.24 5.32 -10.38
C PRO A 18 -3.17 6.27 -10.92
N GLY A 19 -2.53 5.86 -12.00
CA GLY A 19 -1.72 6.76 -12.81
C GLY A 19 -2.59 7.78 -13.54
N ILE A 20 -2.15 9.02 -13.55
CA ILE A 20 -2.82 10.11 -14.28
C ILE A 20 -1.87 10.72 -15.29
N PRO A 21 -2.38 11.23 -16.43
CA PRO A 21 -1.57 11.97 -17.38
C PRO A 21 -1.00 13.23 -16.71
N ARG A 22 0.30 13.48 -16.90
CA ARG A 22 0.92 14.71 -16.43
C ARG A 22 0.56 15.85 -17.38
N GLY A 23 -0.16 16.86 -16.92
CA GLY A 23 -0.80 17.93 -17.67
C GLY A 23 0.13 18.93 -18.40
N SER A 24 1.33 18.53 -18.84
CA SER A 24 2.27 19.42 -19.55
C SER A 24 2.21 19.30 -21.07
N ASN A 25 1.25 18.56 -21.62
CA ASN A 25 1.24 18.26 -23.07
C ASN A 25 0.27 19.13 -23.89
N ASN A 26 -0.25 20.25 -23.35
CA ASN A 26 -1.16 21.16 -24.07
C ASN A 26 -2.23 20.41 -24.90
N ASP A 27 -2.93 19.46 -24.28
CA ASP A 27 -3.97 18.61 -24.90
C ASP A 27 -3.52 17.84 -26.17
N ARG A 28 -2.22 17.57 -26.30
CA ARG A 28 -1.63 16.87 -27.46
C ARG A 28 -1.21 15.43 -27.16
N GLY A 29 -1.72 14.81 -26.09
CA GLY A 29 -1.52 13.38 -25.81
C GLY A 29 -2.37 12.52 -26.75
N SER A 30 -1.90 11.31 -27.08
CA SER A 30 -2.67 10.36 -27.88
C SER A 30 -3.83 9.71 -27.10
N ASN A 31 -3.95 10.00 -25.81
CA ASN A 31 -4.91 9.37 -24.90
C ASN A 31 -5.88 10.38 -24.28
N GLU A 32 -6.51 11.22 -25.10
CA GLU A 32 -7.48 12.24 -24.65
C GLU A 32 -8.75 11.64 -24.00
N TYR A 33 -9.05 10.36 -24.25
CA TYR A 33 -10.24 9.65 -23.78
C TYR A 33 -9.92 8.38 -22.99
N GLY A 34 -8.67 8.19 -22.57
CA GLY A 34 -8.25 7.01 -21.84
C GLY A 34 -8.78 6.97 -20.41
N SER A 35 -9.25 5.82 -19.96
CA SER A 35 -9.55 5.59 -18.55
C SER A 35 -8.30 5.80 -17.70
N GLU A 36 -8.47 6.30 -16.48
CA GLU A 36 -7.38 6.49 -15.53
C GLU A 36 -6.51 5.24 -15.41
N GLY A 37 -5.22 5.44 -15.37
CA GLY A 37 -4.24 4.36 -15.20
C GLY A 37 -3.87 3.59 -16.47
N ILE A 38 -4.52 3.78 -17.61
CA ILE A 38 -4.16 3.06 -18.85
C ILE A 38 -2.84 3.56 -19.42
N ILE A 39 -1.95 2.60 -19.76
CA ILE A 39 -0.67 2.88 -20.43
C ILE A 39 -0.59 2.19 -21.77
N THR A 40 0.09 2.84 -22.71
CA THR A 40 0.36 2.35 -24.05
C THR A 40 1.87 2.21 -24.30
N ASN A 41 2.24 1.46 -25.33
CA ASN A 41 3.66 1.28 -25.69
C ASN A 41 4.33 2.63 -25.99
N GLY A 42 5.46 2.88 -25.34
CA GLY A 42 6.20 4.15 -25.44
C GLY A 42 5.76 5.22 -24.44
N SER A 43 4.75 4.97 -23.60
CA SER A 43 4.41 5.86 -22.49
C SER A 43 5.59 6.01 -21.53
N ARG A 44 5.74 7.20 -20.96
CA ARG A 44 6.71 7.48 -19.91
C ARG A 44 6.02 7.47 -18.58
N ILE A 45 6.54 6.67 -17.63
CA ILE A 45 6.06 6.59 -16.26
C ILE A 45 7.03 7.39 -15.41
N TYR A 46 6.52 8.42 -14.73
CA TYR A 46 7.29 9.19 -13.76
C TYR A 46 6.92 8.74 -12.35
N VAL A 47 7.88 8.12 -11.65
CA VAL A 47 7.70 7.61 -10.30
C VAL A 47 8.20 8.65 -9.31
N PRO A 48 7.31 9.27 -8.50
CA PRO A 48 7.71 10.21 -7.47
C PRO A 48 8.49 9.54 -6.35
N GLU A 49 9.23 10.32 -5.57
CA GLU A 49 9.89 9.83 -4.36
C GLU A 49 8.87 9.24 -3.37
N ASN A 50 9.30 8.19 -2.66
CA ASN A 50 8.48 7.47 -1.69
C ASN A 50 7.20 6.88 -2.28
N THR A 51 7.24 6.48 -3.56
CA THR A 51 6.19 5.71 -4.21
C THR A 51 6.77 4.51 -4.94
N ALA A 52 5.93 3.50 -5.17
CA ALA A 52 6.22 2.40 -6.07
C ALA A 52 5.17 2.37 -7.17
N ALA A 53 5.58 2.23 -8.43
CA ALA A 53 4.67 2.08 -9.55
C ALA A 53 4.46 0.60 -9.87
N PHE A 54 3.21 0.20 -10.10
CA PHE A 54 2.81 -1.14 -10.49
C PHE A 54 2.22 -1.11 -11.88
N ILE A 55 2.76 -1.91 -12.78
CA ILE A 55 2.18 -2.16 -14.10
C ILE A 55 1.47 -3.51 -14.03
N PHE A 56 0.21 -3.52 -14.38
CA PHE A 56 -0.61 -4.72 -14.33
C PHE A 56 -1.60 -4.81 -15.48
N SER A 57 -2.07 -6.00 -15.73
CA SER A 57 -3.10 -6.34 -16.69
C SER A 57 -4.21 -7.13 -16.00
N GLU A 58 -5.20 -7.55 -16.76
CA GLU A 58 -6.25 -8.46 -16.26
C GLU A 58 -5.71 -9.77 -15.65
N THR A 59 -4.47 -10.16 -16.00
CA THR A 59 -3.84 -11.38 -15.51
C THR A 59 -3.01 -11.18 -14.24
N GLY A 60 -2.78 -9.94 -13.80
CA GLY A 60 -2.05 -9.62 -12.59
C GLY A 60 -0.92 -8.60 -12.76
N ILE A 61 -0.06 -8.53 -11.77
CA ILE A 61 1.10 -7.62 -11.74
C ILE A 61 2.15 -8.13 -12.72
N GLU A 62 2.54 -7.27 -13.67
CA GLU A 62 3.57 -7.57 -14.67
C GLU A 62 4.93 -6.97 -14.31
N ASN A 63 4.93 -5.78 -13.74
CA ASN A 63 6.16 -5.08 -13.37
C ASN A 63 5.94 -4.19 -12.14
N VAL A 64 7.02 -3.97 -11.38
CA VAL A 64 7.04 -3.08 -10.21
C VAL A 64 8.28 -2.21 -10.28
N ILE A 65 8.11 -0.90 -10.13
CA ILE A 65 9.19 0.09 -10.13
C ILE A 65 9.18 0.75 -8.76
N THR A 66 10.23 0.51 -7.97
CA THR A 66 10.36 1.03 -6.60
C THR A 66 11.28 2.23 -6.48
N GLU A 67 12.06 2.52 -7.52
CA GLU A 67 12.94 3.69 -7.54
C GLU A 67 12.27 4.89 -8.18
N SER A 68 12.49 6.06 -7.61
CA SER A 68 12.01 7.31 -8.18
C SER A 68 12.73 7.63 -9.49
N GLY A 69 12.02 8.20 -10.44
CA GLY A 69 12.60 8.57 -11.73
C GLY A 69 11.62 8.46 -12.90
N GLY A 70 12.16 8.61 -14.10
CA GLY A 70 11.41 8.50 -15.35
C GLY A 70 11.73 7.21 -16.09
N TYR A 71 10.70 6.45 -16.43
CA TYR A 71 10.81 5.16 -17.10
C TYR A 71 10.01 5.15 -18.40
N GLU A 72 10.52 4.48 -19.44
CA GLU A 72 9.79 4.28 -20.68
C GLU A 72 9.17 2.87 -20.68
N TYR A 73 7.86 2.80 -20.84
CA TYR A 73 7.18 1.52 -20.97
C TYR A 73 7.28 0.99 -22.42
N ARG A 74 7.85 -0.20 -22.58
CA ARG A 74 7.94 -0.92 -23.87
C ARG A 74 7.27 -2.28 -23.74
N ASN A 75 6.34 -2.56 -24.64
CA ASN A 75 5.66 -3.84 -24.71
C ASN A 75 6.64 -4.95 -25.09
N GLY A 76 6.81 -5.97 -24.25
CA GLY A 76 7.62 -7.16 -24.55
C GLY A 76 9.12 -7.06 -24.29
N GLU A 77 9.64 -5.93 -23.83
CA GLU A 77 11.03 -5.83 -23.38
C GLU A 77 11.05 -5.45 -21.89
N GLN A 78 11.92 -6.11 -21.15
CA GLN A 78 12.30 -5.67 -19.80
C GLN A 78 13.04 -4.33 -19.96
N SER A 79 12.31 -3.25 -19.87
CA SER A 79 12.90 -1.93 -20.04
C SER A 79 13.51 -1.46 -18.75
N VAL A 80 14.77 -1.80 -18.56
CA VAL A 80 15.61 -1.14 -17.57
C VAL A 80 16.33 -0.01 -18.29
N LEU A 81 15.91 1.23 -18.08
CA LEU A 81 16.71 2.38 -18.46
C LEU A 81 17.22 3.09 -17.21
N ALA A 82 18.54 2.96 -17.08
CA ALA A 82 19.47 3.77 -16.30
C ALA A 82 19.48 3.52 -14.78
N GLY A 83 20.42 2.70 -14.37
CA GLY A 83 20.92 2.59 -13.02
C GLY A 83 21.35 1.17 -12.71
N ASP A 84 22.64 0.93 -12.71
CA ASP A 84 23.25 -0.32 -12.24
C ASP A 84 22.78 -0.61 -10.81
N GLY A 85 21.88 -1.59 -10.62
CA GLY A 85 21.56 -2.05 -9.27
C GLY A 85 20.32 -2.92 -9.09
N ILE A 86 19.37 -2.95 -10.02
CA ILE A 86 18.08 -3.60 -9.76
C ILE A 86 17.87 -4.93 -10.50
N GLY A 87 18.88 -5.44 -11.21
CA GLY A 87 18.76 -6.68 -12.00
C GLY A 87 18.40 -7.93 -11.23
N SER A 88 18.56 -7.98 -9.91
CA SER A 88 18.33 -9.19 -9.12
C SER A 88 16.91 -9.35 -8.59
N PHE A 89 16.18 -8.25 -8.37
CA PHE A 89 14.81 -8.31 -7.85
C PHE A 89 13.79 -8.65 -8.93
N PHE A 90 14.04 -8.20 -10.18
CA PHE A 90 13.16 -8.45 -11.32
C PHE A 90 13.17 -9.90 -11.81
N ASN A 91 14.29 -10.61 -11.67
CA ASN A 91 14.40 -12.01 -12.09
C ASN A 91 13.53 -12.96 -11.25
N GLN A 92 13.25 -12.65 -9.99
CA GLN A 92 12.38 -13.49 -9.15
C GLN A 92 10.88 -13.31 -9.44
N VAL A 93 10.47 -12.17 -9.98
CA VAL A 93 9.07 -11.91 -10.32
C VAL A 93 8.80 -12.31 -11.78
N ALA A 94 9.74 -12.08 -12.68
CA ALA A 94 9.62 -12.42 -14.11
C ALA A 94 9.58 -13.93 -14.38
N ASP A 95 10.32 -14.75 -13.63
CA ASP A 95 10.37 -16.22 -13.81
C ASP A 95 9.04 -16.94 -13.49
N ARG A 96 8.07 -16.25 -12.88
CA ARG A 96 6.77 -16.86 -12.56
C ARG A 96 5.65 -16.50 -13.53
N PHE A 97 5.84 -15.61 -14.49
CA PHE A 97 4.76 -15.04 -15.30
C PHE A 97 5.01 -15.00 -16.82
N THR A 98 5.83 -15.88 -17.37
CA THR A 98 5.90 -16.11 -18.82
C THR A 98 4.70 -16.94 -19.29
N PHE A 99 3.53 -16.33 -19.35
CA PHE A 99 2.45 -16.82 -20.19
C PHE A 99 2.28 -15.93 -21.41
N GLY A 100 2.68 -16.46 -22.54
CA GLY A 100 2.44 -16.08 -23.91
C GLY A 100 1.89 -14.69 -24.19
N GLY A 101 2.75 -13.80 -24.73
CA GLY A 101 2.32 -12.49 -25.21
C GLY A 101 1.14 -12.58 -26.16
N GLN A 102 -0.05 -12.22 -25.70
CA GLN A 102 -1.15 -11.87 -26.60
C GLN A 102 -1.10 -10.36 -26.84
N PRO A 103 -1.03 -9.92 -28.12
CA PRO A 103 -1.13 -8.51 -28.46
C PRO A 103 -2.55 -8.02 -28.14
N GLY A 104 -2.66 -6.90 -27.43
CA GLY A 104 -3.93 -6.18 -27.27
C GLY A 104 -4.54 -6.14 -25.87
N ARG A 105 -3.90 -6.66 -24.82
CA ARG A 105 -4.43 -6.52 -23.46
C ARG A 105 -4.15 -5.11 -22.93
N THR A 106 -5.20 -4.47 -22.41
CA THR A 106 -5.08 -3.18 -21.72
C THR A 106 -4.13 -3.31 -20.54
N LYS A 107 -3.16 -2.40 -20.46
CA LYS A 107 -2.22 -2.31 -19.34
C LYS A 107 -2.57 -1.11 -18.50
N TYR A 108 -2.43 -1.29 -17.20
CA TYR A 108 -2.72 -0.26 -16.20
C TYR A 108 -1.48 0.03 -15.37
N VAL A 109 -1.38 1.26 -14.88
CA VAL A 109 -0.40 1.66 -13.89
C VAL A 109 -1.10 2.24 -12.67
N ALA A 110 -0.69 1.78 -11.49
CA ALA A 110 -1.08 2.35 -10.21
C ALA A 110 0.17 2.63 -9.38
N PHE A 111 0.04 3.52 -8.42
CA PHE A 111 1.15 3.93 -7.55
C PHE A 111 0.79 3.66 -6.11
N VAL A 112 1.74 3.09 -5.37
CA VAL A 112 1.63 2.79 -3.94
C VAL A 112 2.41 3.83 -3.14
N ASN A 113 1.79 4.40 -2.13
CA ASN A 113 2.40 5.32 -1.18
C ASN A 113 3.31 4.53 -0.21
N LEU A 114 4.58 4.86 -0.17
CA LEU A 114 5.57 4.26 0.75
C LEU A 114 5.86 5.15 1.96
N ARG A 115 5.17 6.28 2.07
CA ARG A 115 5.23 7.15 3.26
C ARG A 115 4.43 6.55 4.40
N GLU A 116 4.72 7.01 5.59
CA GLU A 116 3.91 6.70 6.76
C GLU A 116 2.52 7.36 6.66
N ILE A 117 1.48 6.55 6.77
CA ILE A 117 0.08 6.95 6.81
C ILE A 117 -0.30 7.06 8.28
N ARG A 118 -0.66 8.26 8.72
CA ARG A 118 -0.87 8.60 10.14
C ARG A 118 -2.34 8.84 10.44
N GLY A 119 -2.66 8.80 11.73
CA GLY A 119 -3.95 9.26 12.23
C GLY A 119 -5.11 8.31 11.96
N ILE A 120 -4.86 7.04 11.65
CA ILE A 120 -5.92 6.04 11.49
C ILE A 120 -6.50 5.75 12.89
N LYS A 121 -7.72 6.22 13.11
CA LYS A 121 -8.40 6.07 14.41
C LYS A 121 -8.90 4.64 14.60
N PHE A 122 -8.67 4.11 15.79
CA PHE A 122 -9.19 2.81 16.21
C PHE A 122 -9.94 2.91 17.55
N GLY A 123 -10.76 1.92 17.80
CA GLY A 123 -11.43 1.73 19.09
C GLY A 123 -11.92 0.29 19.24
N THR A 124 -11.97 -0.19 20.46
CA THR A 124 -12.52 -1.51 20.75
C THR A 124 -14.05 -1.44 20.73
N SER A 125 -14.69 -2.30 19.95
CA SER A 125 -16.15 -2.36 19.82
C SER A 125 -16.82 -2.95 21.08
N ALA A 126 -16.11 -3.88 21.76
CA ALA A 126 -16.52 -4.51 22.98
C ALA A 126 -15.46 -4.29 24.08
N PRO A 127 -15.83 -4.40 25.36
CA PRO A 127 -14.86 -4.42 26.44
C PRO A 127 -13.87 -5.58 26.28
N LEU A 128 -12.61 -5.31 26.62
CA LEU A 128 -11.56 -6.31 26.69
C LEU A 128 -11.32 -6.65 28.16
N VAL A 129 -11.10 -7.92 28.45
CA VAL A 129 -10.73 -8.34 29.80
C VAL A 129 -9.24 -8.10 30.02
N TYR A 130 -8.90 -7.37 31.07
CA TYR A 130 -7.54 -7.16 31.56
C TYR A 130 -7.37 -7.81 32.92
N ASN A 131 -6.55 -8.85 33.00
CA ASN A 131 -6.23 -9.49 34.24
C ASN A 131 -5.13 -8.70 34.96
N ASP A 132 -5.51 -7.87 35.94
CA ASP A 132 -4.55 -7.12 36.74
C ASP A 132 -4.00 -8.04 37.86
N ARG A 133 -2.84 -8.61 37.61
CA ARG A 133 -2.19 -9.55 38.55
C ARG A 133 -1.81 -8.92 39.88
N PHE A 134 -1.62 -7.60 39.91
CA PHE A 134 -1.30 -6.89 41.15
C PHE A 134 -2.47 -6.86 42.12
N TYR A 135 -3.66 -6.66 41.58
CA TYR A 135 -4.88 -6.63 42.39
C TYR A 135 -5.62 -7.97 42.42
N GLY A 136 -5.20 -8.92 41.55
CA GLY A 136 -5.83 -10.24 41.46
C GLY A 136 -7.28 -10.18 40.95
N VAL A 137 -7.58 -9.22 40.07
CA VAL A 137 -8.94 -8.98 39.54
C VAL A 137 -8.92 -8.87 38.05
N ASP A 138 -10.02 -9.30 37.44
CA ASP A 138 -10.31 -9.07 36.03
C ASP A 138 -11.08 -7.75 35.87
N LEU A 139 -10.60 -6.90 34.98
CA LEU A 139 -11.18 -5.61 34.70
C LEU A 139 -11.65 -5.55 33.25
N GLU A 140 -12.83 -5.01 33.02
CA GLU A 140 -13.31 -4.68 31.69
C GLU A 140 -12.78 -3.31 31.26
N ILE A 141 -11.98 -3.29 30.19
CA ILE A 141 -11.39 -2.06 29.67
C ILE A 141 -11.86 -1.80 28.25
N ARG A 142 -11.90 -0.53 27.87
CA ARG A 142 -12.05 -0.09 26.48
C ARG A 142 -10.86 0.77 26.09
N ALA A 143 -10.37 0.56 24.88
CA ALA A 143 -9.26 1.33 24.34
C ALA A 143 -9.70 2.08 23.08
N ARG A 144 -9.10 3.26 22.90
CA ARG A 144 -9.23 4.08 21.69
C ARG A 144 -7.94 4.84 21.45
N GLY A 145 -7.64 5.11 20.20
CA GLY A 145 -6.42 5.84 19.86
C GLY A 145 -6.30 6.05 18.35
N SER A 146 -5.11 6.36 17.93
CA SER A 146 -4.71 6.40 16.54
C SER A 146 -3.46 5.57 16.33
N MET A 147 -3.35 4.97 15.16
CA MET A 147 -2.19 4.23 14.72
C MET A 147 -1.63 4.83 13.42
N SER A 148 -0.39 4.50 13.13
CA SER A 148 0.27 4.82 11.88
C SER A 148 0.68 3.53 11.19
N LEU A 149 0.66 3.53 9.87
CA LEU A 149 1.04 2.40 9.03
C LEU A 149 2.04 2.84 7.97
N LYS A 150 2.91 1.92 7.58
CA LYS A 150 3.81 2.10 6.44
C LYS A 150 3.82 0.82 5.62
N VAL A 151 3.70 0.97 4.31
CA VAL A 151 3.88 -0.16 3.39
C VAL A 151 5.38 -0.49 3.32
N ALA A 152 5.78 -1.58 3.96
CA ALA A 152 7.16 -2.04 3.97
C ALA A 152 7.52 -2.86 2.71
N ASP A 153 6.59 -3.69 2.25
CA ASP A 153 6.72 -4.50 1.04
C ASP A 153 5.52 -4.20 0.13
N PRO A 154 5.68 -3.34 -0.89
CA PRO A 154 4.58 -2.94 -1.75
C PRO A 154 4.00 -4.10 -2.58
N VAL A 155 4.82 -5.10 -2.95
CA VAL A 155 4.36 -6.25 -3.73
C VAL A 155 3.45 -7.15 -2.89
N ARG A 156 3.86 -7.46 -1.67
CA ARG A 156 3.03 -8.24 -0.74
C ARG A 156 1.76 -7.49 -0.39
N PHE A 157 1.86 -6.18 -0.17
CA PHE A 157 0.69 -5.35 0.12
C PHE A 157 -0.33 -5.40 -1.01
N VAL A 158 0.08 -5.11 -2.25
CA VAL A 158 -0.84 -5.11 -3.39
C VAL A 158 -1.48 -6.49 -3.59
N ARG A 159 -0.70 -7.57 -3.50
CA ARG A 159 -1.24 -8.93 -3.68
C ARG A 159 -2.24 -9.37 -2.62
N ASN A 160 -2.02 -8.97 -1.37
CA ASN A 160 -2.82 -9.46 -0.25
C ASN A 160 -4.00 -8.56 0.10
N PHE A 161 -3.90 -7.26 -0.17
CA PHE A 161 -4.88 -6.28 0.30
C PHE A 161 -5.63 -5.57 -0.82
N VAL A 162 -5.01 -5.38 -1.99
CA VAL A 162 -5.63 -4.62 -3.08
C VAL A 162 -6.39 -5.57 -4.00
N PRO A 163 -7.73 -5.39 -4.18
CA PRO A 163 -8.49 -6.20 -5.12
C PRO A 163 -7.94 -6.09 -6.55
N ALA A 164 -7.89 -7.20 -7.29
CA ALA A 164 -7.28 -7.29 -8.61
C ALA A 164 -7.86 -6.33 -9.67
N THR A 165 -9.09 -5.88 -9.46
CA THR A 165 -9.80 -4.97 -10.38
C THR A 165 -9.75 -3.50 -9.92
N THR A 166 -9.03 -3.21 -8.84
CA THR A 166 -9.04 -1.89 -8.20
C THR A 166 -7.71 -1.19 -8.41
N VAL A 167 -7.76 0.03 -8.91
CA VAL A 167 -6.59 0.91 -9.09
C VAL A 167 -6.45 1.95 -7.97
N SER A 168 -7.35 1.96 -7.00
CA SER A 168 -7.32 2.83 -5.83
C SER A 168 -7.57 2.06 -4.55
N TYR A 169 -6.89 2.44 -3.48
CA TYR A 169 -7.05 1.84 -2.16
C TYR A 169 -6.80 2.89 -1.08
N SER A 170 -7.78 3.13 -0.23
CA SER A 170 -7.68 4.13 0.84
C SER A 170 -8.25 3.59 2.14
N PHE A 171 -7.62 3.95 3.26
CA PHE A 171 -8.18 3.68 4.59
C PHE A 171 -9.31 4.65 4.98
N ASP A 172 -9.66 5.60 4.10
CA ASP A 172 -10.90 6.36 4.22
C ASP A 172 -12.12 5.52 3.80
N ASP A 173 -11.89 4.51 2.96
CA ASP A 173 -12.92 3.58 2.53
C ASP A 173 -13.22 2.55 3.62
N GLU A 174 -14.50 2.22 3.79
CA GLU A 174 -14.96 1.34 4.89
C GLU A 174 -14.39 -0.08 4.79
N GLY A 175 -14.32 -0.67 3.61
CA GLY A 175 -13.79 -2.02 3.39
C GLY A 175 -12.33 -2.17 3.81
N PRO A 176 -11.40 -1.44 3.17
CA PRO A 176 -9.98 -1.40 3.53
C PRO A 176 -9.75 -1.07 5.00
N ARG A 177 -10.46 -0.06 5.50
CA ARG A 177 -10.34 0.37 6.90
C ARG A 177 -10.75 -0.72 7.88
N ARG A 178 -11.88 -1.39 7.64
CA ARG A 178 -12.38 -2.47 8.50
C ARG A 178 -11.40 -3.63 8.56
N GLN A 179 -10.83 -4.02 7.42
CA GLN A 179 -9.85 -5.09 7.34
C GLN A 179 -8.63 -4.79 8.22
N ILE A 180 -7.96 -3.67 8.00
CA ILE A 180 -6.75 -3.33 8.75
C ILE A 180 -7.01 -3.10 10.23
N LEU A 181 -8.16 -2.49 10.59
CA LEU A 181 -8.53 -2.30 11.98
C LEU A 181 -8.81 -3.62 12.70
N SER A 182 -9.40 -4.59 12.00
CA SER A 182 -9.64 -5.93 12.58
C SER A 182 -8.33 -6.62 12.96
N GLU A 183 -7.35 -6.61 12.06
CA GLU A 183 -6.03 -7.21 12.31
C GLU A 183 -5.28 -6.46 13.42
N PHE A 184 -5.31 -5.12 13.37
CA PHE A 184 -4.70 -4.29 14.40
C PHE A 184 -5.29 -4.55 15.80
N VAL A 185 -6.62 -4.56 15.92
CA VAL A 185 -7.29 -4.78 17.21
C VAL A 185 -6.97 -6.16 17.78
N GLN A 186 -6.88 -7.20 16.95
CA GLN A 186 -6.45 -8.53 17.40
C GLN A 186 -5.04 -8.49 17.98
N SER A 187 -4.07 -7.90 17.27
CA SER A 187 -2.69 -7.74 17.75
C SER A 187 -2.65 -6.91 19.04
N PHE A 188 -3.44 -5.85 19.10
CA PHE A 188 -3.56 -4.99 20.28
C PHE A 188 -4.08 -5.76 21.51
N ILE A 189 -5.10 -6.62 21.35
CA ILE A 189 -5.61 -7.47 22.44
C ILE A 189 -4.51 -8.39 22.96
N VAL A 190 -3.74 -9.01 22.07
CA VAL A 190 -2.62 -9.88 22.46
C VAL A 190 -1.57 -9.07 23.22
N ALA A 191 -1.19 -7.90 22.72
CA ALA A 191 -0.23 -7.01 23.38
C ALA A 191 -0.69 -6.60 24.78
N ILE A 192 -1.94 -6.21 24.96
CA ILE A 192 -2.52 -5.84 26.26
C ILE A 192 -2.48 -7.04 27.24
N ASN A 193 -2.80 -8.24 26.77
CA ASN A 193 -2.74 -9.44 27.61
C ASN A 193 -1.30 -9.81 28.01
N LEU A 194 -0.31 -9.62 27.15
CA LEU A 194 1.09 -9.81 27.48
C LEU A 194 1.54 -8.82 28.56
N LEU A 195 1.21 -7.54 28.39
CA LEU A 195 1.58 -6.47 29.30
C LEU A 195 0.87 -6.54 30.65
N SER A 196 -0.26 -7.26 30.76
CA SER A 196 -0.95 -7.50 32.04
C SER A 196 -0.10 -8.29 33.02
N ASN A 197 0.91 -9.01 32.56
CA ASN A 197 1.88 -9.71 33.40
C ASN A 197 2.88 -8.78 34.08
N GLU A 198 3.10 -7.59 33.53
CA GLU A 198 4.18 -6.68 33.93
C GLU A 198 3.66 -5.39 34.56
N TYR A 199 2.51 -4.91 34.11
CA TYR A 199 1.99 -3.60 34.48
C TYR A 199 0.61 -3.66 35.10
N ARG A 200 0.36 -2.74 36.02
CA ARG A 200 -0.98 -2.48 36.56
C ARG A 200 -1.78 -1.70 35.51
N ILE A 201 -3.09 -1.85 35.56
CA ILE A 201 -3.98 -1.09 34.63
C ILE A 201 -3.73 0.41 34.68
N SER A 202 -3.45 0.98 35.85
CA SER A 202 -3.18 2.41 36.03
C SER A 202 -1.89 2.88 35.34
N GLN A 203 -0.98 2.00 34.98
CA GLN A 203 0.28 2.32 34.32
C GLN A 203 0.18 2.28 32.79
N LEU A 204 -0.79 1.56 32.22
CA LEU A 204 -0.95 1.37 30.77
C LEU A 204 -1.03 2.67 29.97
N PRO A 205 -1.71 3.74 30.42
CA PRO A 205 -1.74 4.99 29.65
C PRO A 205 -0.34 5.60 29.40
N GLY A 206 0.60 5.34 30.30
CA GLY A 206 1.99 5.78 30.16
C GLY A 206 2.89 4.83 29.34
N LYS A 207 2.34 3.70 28.87
CA LYS A 207 3.07 2.62 28.21
C LYS A 207 2.74 2.47 26.72
N ALA A 208 2.36 3.58 26.07
CA ALA A 208 1.98 3.55 24.66
C ALA A 208 3.09 3.00 23.74
N ASN A 209 4.37 3.30 24.04
CA ASN A 209 5.50 2.78 23.26
C ASN A 209 5.71 1.27 23.48
N ASP A 210 5.51 0.78 24.70
CA ASP A 210 5.65 -0.64 25.01
C ASP A 210 4.50 -1.42 24.32
N ILE A 211 3.29 -0.88 24.33
CA ILE A 211 2.16 -1.42 23.59
C ILE A 211 2.46 -1.46 22.07
N ALA A 212 2.96 -0.36 21.51
CA ALA A 212 3.29 -0.29 20.09
C ALA A 212 4.39 -1.25 19.65
N ALA A 213 5.32 -1.58 20.56
CA ALA A 213 6.37 -2.55 20.28
C ALA A 213 5.86 -4.01 20.29
N CYS A 214 4.73 -4.27 20.94
CA CYS A 214 4.11 -5.60 21.02
C CYS A 214 3.04 -5.84 19.93
N VAL A 215 2.54 -4.80 19.27
CA VAL A 215 1.52 -4.87 18.21
C VAL A 215 2.16 -5.04 16.85
#